data_a1997ccaa0ced6fc1abc3df315b3d653
#
_entry.id   a1997ccaa0ced6fc1abc3df315b3d653
#
_cell.length_a   1.000
_cell.length_b   1.000
_cell.length_c   1.000
_cell.angle_alpha   90.00
_cell.angle_beta   90.00
_cell.angle_gamma   90.00
#
_symmetry.space_group_name_H-M   'P 1'
#
loop_
_entity.id
_entity.type
_entity.pdbx_description
1 polymer ?
#
loop_
_entity_poly.entity_id
_entity_poly.type
_entity_poly.pdbx_seq_one_letter_code
_entity_poly.pdbx_strand_id
1 'polypeptide(L)'
;LEVPVKEIDNPEEAPNHFQNALPVIHQDLRSAVAPGQPKHDNTTSIITSITRAVSFAYNGSAAAIVTNPVSKSVLYEAKFKYPGQTEFLASLVKGEKQPVPVMMLSCEYLRVVPITIHIPLSEVPGTLTSDCIIKKCEITEAGLRKDFGIKSPKLIVAGLNPHAGENGKIGKEEEIIIKFNVFCVVIKFL
;
A
#
# COMPACT_ATOMS: atom_id res chain seq x y z
N LEU A 1 -15.31 -22.21 14.59
CA LEU A 1 -14.92 -22.96 13.40
C LEU A 1 -13.43 -23.27 13.56
N GLU A 2 -13.07 -24.54 13.75
CA GLU A 2 -11.69 -24.98 13.63
C GLU A 2 -11.37 -25.12 12.14
N VAL A 3 -10.48 -24.31 11.64
CA VAL A 3 -9.97 -24.43 10.26
C VAL A 3 -8.77 -25.37 10.30
N PRO A 4 -8.78 -26.49 9.57
CA PRO A 4 -7.61 -27.37 9.48
C PRO A 4 -6.41 -26.56 8.93
N VAL A 5 -5.24 -26.78 9.51
CA VAL A 5 -3.99 -26.16 9.07
C VAL A 5 -3.06 -27.20 8.49
N LYS A 6 -2.44 -26.91 7.36
CA LYS A 6 -1.41 -27.74 6.73
C LYS A 6 -0.11 -26.95 6.65
N GLU A 7 0.92 -27.43 7.33
CA GLU A 7 2.25 -26.87 7.17
C GLU A 7 2.81 -27.22 5.79
N ILE A 8 3.39 -26.19 5.14
CA ILE A 8 4.05 -26.27 3.83
C ILE A 8 5.40 -25.54 3.89
N ASP A 9 6.31 -25.91 3.03
CA ASP A 9 7.64 -25.28 2.95
C ASP A 9 7.68 -24.11 1.97
N ASN A 10 6.91 -24.19 0.88
CA ASN A 10 6.94 -23.21 -0.21
C ASN A 10 5.51 -22.77 -0.61
N PRO A 11 5.33 -21.51 -1.06
CA PRO A 11 4.03 -21.01 -1.51
C PRO A 11 3.42 -21.80 -2.66
N GLU A 12 4.23 -22.40 -3.52
CA GLU A 12 3.81 -23.18 -4.68
C GLU A 12 3.02 -24.46 -4.29
N GLU A 13 3.17 -24.93 -3.06
CA GLU A 13 2.42 -26.07 -2.54
C GLU A 13 0.98 -25.70 -2.14
N ALA A 14 0.73 -24.40 -1.87
CA ALA A 14 -0.55 -23.93 -1.32
C ALA A 14 -1.78 -24.36 -2.16
N PRO A 15 -1.78 -24.29 -3.51
CA PRO A 15 -2.94 -24.72 -4.32
C PRO A 15 -3.36 -26.16 -4.09
N ASN A 16 -2.43 -27.04 -3.76
CA ASN A 16 -2.69 -28.48 -3.52
C ASN A 16 -3.43 -28.74 -2.20
N HIS A 17 -3.37 -27.79 -1.27
CA HIS A 17 -3.91 -27.96 0.09
C HIS A 17 -5.07 -27.02 0.41
N PHE A 18 -5.20 -25.89 -0.30
CA PHE A 18 -6.12 -24.81 0.03
C PHE A 18 -7.60 -25.20 0.08
N GLN A 19 -8.02 -26.24 -0.63
CA GLN A 19 -9.41 -26.73 -0.59
C GLN A 19 -9.77 -27.43 0.73
N ASN A 20 -8.79 -28.01 1.42
CA ASN A 20 -9.03 -28.89 2.59
C ASN A 20 -8.45 -28.31 3.88
N ALA A 21 -7.48 -27.41 3.79
CA ALA A 21 -6.79 -26.83 4.93
C ALA A 21 -6.23 -25.44 4.57
N LEU A 22 -5.95 -24.62 5.58
CA LEU A 22 -5.18 -23.38 5.43
C LEU A 22 -3.69 -23.74 5.30
N PRO A 23 -3.05 -23.54 4.13
CA PRO A 23 -1.61 -23.76 4.00
C PRO A 23 -0.84 -22.70 4.79
N VAL A 24 0.10 -23.09 5.61
CA VAL A 24 0.89 -22.18 6.46
C VAL A 24 2.37 -22.51 6.36
N ILE A 25 3.18 -21.53 6.03
CA ILE A 25 4.62 -21.61 6.18
C ILE A 25 4.95 -21.20 7.62
N HIS A 26 5.48 -22.13 8.38
CA HIS A 26 5.73 -21.94 9.81
C HIS A 26 6.71 -20.79 10.09
N GLN A 27 6.41 -20.04 11.14
CA GLN A 27 7.28 -19.01 11.69
C GLN A 27 7.27 -19.07 13.21
N ASP A 28 8.42 -19.42 13.79
CA ASP A 28 8.58 -19.49 15.25
C ASP A 28 8.30 -18.14 15.93
N LEU A 29 7.65 -18.24 17.08
CA LEU A 29 7.44 -17.12 17.99
C LEU A 29 8.34 -17.29 19.23
N ARG A 30 8.88 -16.17 19.72
CA ARG A 30 9.76 -16.19 20.91
C ARG A 30 8.98 -16.32 22.21
N SER A 31 7.74 -15.85 22.24
CA SER A 31 6.87 -15.96 23.41
C SER A 31 5.44 -16.32 23.00
N ALA A 32 4.74 -17.00 23.91
CA ALA A 32 3.35 -17.40 23.70
C ALA A 32 2.44 -16.19 23.46
N VAL A 33 1.50 -16.34 22.55
CA VAL A 33 0.52 -15.32 22.17
C VAL A 33 -0.74 -15.46 23.00
N ALA A 34 -1.21 -14.35 23.54
CA ALA A 34 -2.55 -14.20 24.11
C ALA A 34 -3.35 -13.18 23.28
N PRO A 35 -4.59 -13.47 22.88
CA PRO A 35 -5.41 -12.52 22.13
C PRO A 35 -5.54 -11.18 22.85
N GLY A 36 -5.38 -10.08 22.13
CA GLY A 36 -5.44 -8.72 22.69
C GLY A 36 -4.20 -8.29 23.48
N GLN A 37 -3.21 -9.15 23.66
CA GLN A 37 -1.99 -8.87 24.44
C GLN A 37 -0.73 -9.06 23.56
N PRO A 38 -0.45 -8.11 22.64
CA PRO A 38 0.73 -8.21 21.81
C PRO A 38 2.00 -8.04 22.65
N LYS A 39 3.02 -8.85 22.36
CA LYS A 39 4.31 -8.82 23.08
C LYS A 39 5.45 -8.39 22.16
N HIS A 40 6.31 -7.51 22.64
CA HIS A 40 7.48 -7.01 21.89
C HIS A 40 8.49 -8.13 21.57
N ASP A 41 8.57 -9.19 22.38
CA ASP A 41 9.46 -10.34 22.11
C ASP A 41 9.21 -10.98 20.74
N ASN A 42 7.97 -10.91 20.24
CA ASN A 42 7.58 -11.47 18.95
C ASN A 42 7.81 -10.51 17.77
N THR A 43 8.33 -9.30 18.00
CA THR A 43 8.54 -8.31 16.94
C THR A 43 9.45 -8.83 15.84
N THR A 44 10.53 -9.52 16.19
CA THR A 44 11.44 -10.12 15.20
C THR A 44 10.71 -11.12 14.29
N SER A 45 9.87 -11.96 14.87
CA SER A 45 9.07 -12.94 14.10
C SER A 45 8.07 -12.25 13.18
N ILE A 46 7.42 -11.18 13.63
CA ILE A 46 6.52 -10.36 12.81
C ILE A 46 7.27 -9.76 11.61
N ILE A 47 8.41 -9.12 11.86
CA ILE A 47 9.24 -8.51 10.80
C ILE A 47 9.74 -9.58 9.82
N THR A 48 10.20 -10.71 10.32
CA THR A 48 10.64 -11.83 9.47
C THR A 48 9.53 -12.36 8.60
N SER A 49 8.32 -12.55 9.14
CA SER A 49 7.16 -13.02 8.39
C SER A 49 6.81 -12.05 7.24
N ILE A 50 6.78 -10.75 7.50
CA ILE A 50 6.52 -9.74 6.47
C ILE A 50 7.65 -9.74 5.43
N THR A 51 8.89 -9.81 5.85
CA THR A 51 10.06 -9.83 4.94
C THR A 51 10.03 -11.05 4.01
N ARG A 52 9.67 -12.23 4.55
CA ARG A 52 9.50 -13.46 3.73
C ARG A 52 8.37 -13.31 2.72
N ALA A 53 7.22 -12.77 3.14
CA ALA A 53 6.09 -12.51 2.25
C ALA A 53 6.47 -11.57 1.09
N VAL A 54 7.22 -10.49 1.39
CA VAL A 54 7.75 -9.59 0.35
C VAL A 54 8.70 -10.32 -0.59
N SER A 55 9.58 -11.18 -0.06
CA SER A 55 10.50 -11.97 -0.89
C SER A 55 9.75 -12.89 -1.84
N PHE A 56 8.70 -13.58 -1.40
CA PHE A 56 7.88 -14.44 -2.25
C PHE A 56 7.17 -13.66 -3.35
N ALA A 57 6.61 -12.49 -3.04
CA ALA A 57 5.97 -11.66 -4.05
C ALA A 57 6.99 -11.07 -5.04
N TYR A 58 8.15 -10.63 -4.54
CA TYR A 58 9.21 -10.06 -5.37
C TYR A 58 9.80 -11.08 -6.35
N ASN A 59 9.96 -12.33 -5.92
CA ASN A 59 10.51 -13.42 -6.73
C ASN A 59 9.45 -14.09 -7.62
N GLY A 60 8.19 -13.69 -7.54
CA GLY A 60 7.10 -14.24 -8.34
C GLY A 60 6.48 -15.53 -7.80
N SER A 61 6.92 -16.04 -6.63
CA SER A 61 6.31 -17.21 -5.95
C SER A 61 4.94 -16.88 -5.33
N ALA A 62 4.61 -15.60 -5.16
CA ALA A 62 3.30 -15.12 -4.75
C ALA A 62 2.87 -13.93 -5.62
N ALA A 63 1.58 -13.87 -5.96
CA ALA A 63 1.05 -12.80 -6.81
C ALA A 63 0.84 -11.48 -6.07
N ALA A 64 0.61 -11.54 -4.76
CA ALA A 64 0.34 -10.38 -3.92
C ALA A 64 0.63 -10.68 -2.44
N ILE A 65 0.62 -9.64 -1.63
CA ILE A 65 0.74 -9.73 -0.17
C ILE A 65 -0.54 -9.18 0.45
N VAL A 66 -1.15 -9.96 1.33
CA VAL A 66 -2.25 -9.52 2.20
C VAL A 66 -1.71 -9.50 3.63
N THR A 67 -1.75 -8.34 4.28
CA THR A 67 -1.21 -8.18 5.63
C THR A 67 -2.31 -8.07 6.67
N ASN A 68 -2.10 -8.70 7.81
CA ASN A 68 -2.89 -8.46 9.01
C ASN A 68 -2.47 -7.12 9.66
N PRO A 69 -3.34 -6.51 10.47
CA PRO A 69 -2.97 -5.37 11.29
C PRO A 69 -1.81 -5.71 12.23
N VAL A 70 -0.87 -4.78 12.36
CA VAL A 70 0.25 -4.90 13.30
C VAL A 70 0.13 -3.84 14.40
N SER A 71 0.50 -4.20 15.63
CA SER A 71 0.55 -3.25 16.74
C SER A 71 1.74 -2.31 16.56
N LYS A 72 1.47 -1.05 16.20
CA LYS A 72 2.52 -0.04 16.02
C LYS A 72 3.30 0.22 17.31
N SER A 73 2.64 0.27 18.47
CA SER A 73 3.30 0.46 19.76
C SER A 73 4.37 -0.59 20.01
N VAL A 74 4.04 -1.86 19.82
CA VAL A 74 4.99 -2.98 19.99
C VAL A 74 6.17 -2.88 19.01
N LEU A 75 5.92 -2.49 17.76
CA LEU A 75 6.98 -2.30 16.77
C LEU A 75 7.90 -1.13 17.13
N TYR A 76 7.36 0.00 17.61
CA TYR A 76 8.17 1.17 17.99
C TYR A 76 9.01 0.90 19.24
N GLU A 77 8.49 0.18 20.23
CA GLU A 77 9.26 -0.28 21.39
C GLU A 77 10.48 -1.11 20.97
N ALA A 78 10.34 -1.90 19.91
CA ALA A 78 11.43 -2.67 19.32
C ALA A 78 12.29 -1.85 18.32
N LYS A 79 12.23 -0.51 18.35
CA LYS A 79 13.02 0.40 17.50
C LYS A 79 12.73 0.24 15.99
N PHE A 80 11.50 -0.10 15.63
CA PHE A 80 11.08 -0.12 14.24
C PHE A 80 11.15 1.29 13.63
N LYS A 81 11.92 1.46 12.56
CA LYS A 81 12.33 2.78 12.03
C LYS A 81 11.36 3.40 11.02
N TYR A 82 10.30 2.68 10.66
CA TYR A 82 9.40 3.11 9.58
C TYR A 82 8.12 3.73 10.15
N PRO A 83 7.57 4.80 9.54
CA PRO A 83 6.35 5.45 10.00
C PRO A 83 5.11 4.56 9.86
N GLY A 84 5.17 3.59 8.93
CA GLY A 84 4.09 2.64 8.71
C GLY A 84 4.53 1.37 7.99
N GLN A 85 3.58 0.45 7.84
CA GLN A 85 3.82 -0.82 7.15
C GLN A 85 4.08 -0.63 5.66
N THR A 86 3.45 0.36 5.03
CA THR A 86 3.64 0.69 3.62
C THR A 86 5.07 1.09 3.30
N GLU A 87 5.66 1.97 4.11
CA GLU A 87 7.05 2.42 3.97
C GLU A 87 8.02 1.27 4.25
N PHE A 88 7.70 0.40 5.20
CA PHE A 88 8.48 -0.80 5.45
C PHE A 88 8.47 -1.75 4.26
N LEU A 89 7.29 -2.08 3.72
CA LEU A 89 7.17 -2.93 2.53
C LEU A 89 7.98 -2.36 1.36
N ALA A 90 7.86 -1.06 1.09
CA ALA A 90 8.61 -0.39 0.03
C ALA A 90 10.14 -0.49 0.25
N SER A 91 10.60 -0.42 1.50
CA SER A 91 12.04 -0.52 1.83
C SER A 91 12.64 -1.91 1.61
N LEU A 92 11.81 -2.94 1.59
CA LEU A 92 12.25 -4.33 1.39
C LEU A 92 12.42 -4.68 -0.10
N VAL A 93 11.84 -3.88 -1.01
CA VAL A 93 11.98 -4.09 -2.44
C VAL A 93 13.36 -3.62 -2.90
N LYS A 94 14.14 -4.55 -3.47
CA LYS A 94 15.49 -4.27 -3.97
C LYS A 94 15.42 -3.70 -5.40
N GLY A 95 16.19 -2.65 -5.68
CA GLY A 95 16.28 -2.05 -7.01
C GLY A 95 17.25 -0.86 -7.01
N GLU A 96 17.58 -0.32 -8.17
CA GLU A 96 18.47 0.86 -8.29
C GLU A 96 17.87 2.11 -7.64
N LYS A 97 16.53 2.20 -7.61
CA LYS A 97 15.79 3.27 -6.93
C LYS A 97 14.76 2.65 -6.00
N GLN A 98 14.66 3.22 -4.79
CA GLN A 98 13.61 2.82 -3.86
C GLN A 98 12.23 3.11 -4.47
N PRO A 99 11.31 2.14 -4.48
CA PRO A 99 10.00 2.33 -5.05
C PRO A 99 9.20 3.37 -4.24
N VAL A 100 8.43 4.17 -4.94
CA VAL A 100 7.48 5.11 -4.33
C VAL A 100 6.16 4.36 -4.14
N PRO A 101 5.71 4.12 -2.91
CA PRO A 101 4.45 3.45 -2.66
C PRO A 101 3.28 4.38 -3.00
N VAL A 102 2.25 3.82 -3.63
CA VAL A 102 0.99 4.52 -3.90
C VAL A 102 -0.14 3.78 -3.21
N MET A 103 -0.82 4.46 -2.30
CA MET A 103 -2.00 3.94 -1.64
C MET A 103 -3.21 4.08 -2.55
N MET A 104 -4.00 3.03 -2.69
CA MET A 104 -5.27 3.06 -3.42
C MET A 104 -6.38 2.49 -2.54
N LEU A 105 -7.46 3.23 -2.40
CA LEU A 105 -8.72 2.76 -1.85
C LEU A 105 -9.59 2.27 -3.03
N SER A 106 -10.01 1.03 -3.00
CA SER A 106 -10.68 0.41 -4.14
C SER A 106 -11.93 -0.33 -3.72
N CYS A 107 -13.01 -0.10 -4.46
CA CYS A 107 -14.22 -0.92 -4.44
C CYS A 107 -14.67 -1.21 -5.88
N GLU A 108 -15.78 -1.90 -6.03
CA GLU A 108 -16.31 -2.27 -7.35
C GLU A 108 -16.52 -1.06 -8.27
N TYR A 109 -17.00 0.05 -7.72
CA TYR A 109 -17.45 1.24 -8.48
C TYR A 109 -16.46 2.40 -8.47
N LEU A 110 -15.46 2.39 -7.59
CA LEU A 110 -14.57 3.53 -7.40
C LEU A 110 -13.19 3.09 -6.92
N ARG A 111 -12.16 3.71 -7.49
CA ARG A 111 -10.78 3.66 -6.99
C ARG A 111 -10.29 5.07 -6.73
N VAL A 112 -9.73 5.30 -5.55
CA VAL A 112 -9.23 6.63 -5.14
C VAL A 112 -7.78 6.50 -4.70
N VAL A 113 -6.94 7.38 -5.20
CA VAL A 113 -5.52 7.49 -4.82
C VAL A 113 -5.30 8.85 -4.16
N PRO A 114 -5.09 8.90 -2.83
CA PRO A 114 -4.69 10.13 -2.16
C PRO A 114 -3.29 10.58 -2.61
N ILE A 115 -3.17 11.83 -3.01
CA ILE A 115 -1.86 12.39 -3.38
C ILE A 115 -0.99 12.60 -2.14
N THR A 116 -1.59 13.06 -1.04
CA THR A 116 -0.93 13.18 0.27
C THR A 116 -1.55 12.22 1.27
N ILE A 117 -0.73 11.61 2.12
CA ILE A 117 -1.15 10.68 3.18
C ILE A 117 -0.40 10.99 4.47
N HIS A 118 -1.03 10.78 5.62
CA HIS A 118 -0.41 10.87 6.96
C HIS A 118 0.22 12.25 7.29
N ILE A 119 -0.29 13.33 6.71
CA ILE A 119 0.11 14.70 7.05
C ILE A 119 -1.09 15.50 7.58
N PRO A 120 -0.89 16.55 8.40
CA PRO A 120 -1.93 17.47 8.81
C PRO A 120 -2.58 18.16 7.60
N LEU A 121 -3.89 18.40 7.66
CA LEU A 121 -4.62 19.06 6.58
C LEU A 121 -4.03 20.43 6.22
N SER A 122 -3.54 21.17 7.21
CA SER A 122 -2.89 22.48 7.03
C SER A 122 -1.59 22.42 6.21
N GLU A 123 -0.95 21.26 6.12
CA GLU A 123 0.29 21.07 5.37
C GLU A 123 0.07 20.64 3.93
N VAL A 124 -1.16 20.22 3.58
CA VAL A 124 -1.48 19.71 2.24
C VAL A 124 -1.17 20.72 1.14
N PRO A 125 -1.59 22.00 1.21
CA PRO A 125 -1.32 22.95 0.14
C PRO A 125 0.18 23.18 -0.09
N GLY A 126 0.98 23.23 0.98
CA GLY A 126 2.43 23.43 0.90
C GLY A 126 3.21 22.19 0.45
N THR A 127 2.63 21.00 0.57
CA THR A 127 3.26 19.74 0.18
C THR A 127 2.90 19.34 -1.26
N LEU A 128 1.77 19.84 -1.76
CA LEU A 128 1.27 19.48 -3.08
C LEU A 128 2.12 20.14 -4.18
N THR A 129 2.68 19.30 -5.07
CA THR A 129 3.43 19.76 -6.25
C THR A 129 2.96 19.03 -7.49
N SER A 130 3.11 19.65 -8.66
CA SER A 130 2.81 19.02 -9.95
C SER A 130 3.58 17.72 -10.14
N ASP A 131 4.87 17.70 -9.79
CA ASP A 131 5.72 16.51 -9.92
C ASP A 131 5.22 15.36 -9.04
N CYS A 132 4.77 15.66 -7.81
CA CYS A 132 4.18 14.66 -6.94
C CYS A 132 2.91 14.05 -7.54
N ILE A 133 2.04 14.89 -8.10
CA ILE A 133 0.81 14.45 -8.78
C ILE A 133 1.15 13.57 -9.98
N ILE A 134 1.98 14.07 -10.89
CA ILE A 134 2.39 13.35 -12.11
C ILE A 134 2.98 11.98 -11.75
N LYS A 135 3.93 11.96 -10.82
CA LYS A 135 4.59 10.72 -10.41
C LYS A 135 3.64 9.69 -9.86
N LYS A 136 2.70 10.09 -9.01
CA LYS A 136 1.67 9.17 -8.48
C LYS A 136 0.70 8.72 -9.56
N CYS A 137 0.39 9.56 -10.53
CA CYS A 137 -0.43 9.21 -11.67
C CYS A 137 0.22 8.16 -12.56
N GLU A 138 1.50 8.35 -12.91
CA GLU A 138 2.28 7.37 -13.70
C GLU A 138 2.31 6.00 -13.02
N ILE A 139 2.60 5.97 -11.71
CA ILE A 139 2.63 4.72 -10.94
C ILE A 139 1.23 4.08 -10.91
N THR A 140 0.19 4.88 -10.70
CA THR A 140 -1.19 4.42 -10.68
C THR A 140 -1.61 3.84 -12.02
N GLU A 141 -1.30 4.54 -13.12
CA GLU A 141 -1.59 4.07 -14.47
C GLU A 141 -0.91 2.73 -14.75
N ALA A 142 0.39 2.64 -14.44
CA ALA A 142 1.15 1.41 -14.62
C ALA A 142 0.56 0.24 -13.82
N GLY A 143 0.18 0.46 -12.55
CA GLY A 143 -0.47 -0.53 -11.71
C GLY A 143 -1.84 -0.95 -12.26
N LEU A 144 -2.67 0.00 -12.68
CA LEU A 144 -3.98 -0.30 -13.27
C LEU A 144 -3.87 -1.15 -14.55
N ARG A 145 -2.84 -0.92 -15.36
CA ARG A 145 -2.57 -1.74 -16.55
C ARG A 145 -2.07 -3.13 -16.18
N LYS A 146 -1.05 -3.19 -15.32
CA LYS A 146 -0.33 -4.42 -15.01
C LYS A 146 -1.12 -5.34 -14.08
N ASP A 147 -1.62 -4.78 -12.98
CA ASP A 147 -2.16 -5.57 -11.87
C ASP A 147 -3.69 -5.71 -11.95
N PHE A 148 -4.38 -4.73 -12.57
CA PHE A 148 -5.84 -4.75 -12.76
C PHE A 148 -6.26 -5.11 -14.19
N GLY A 149 -5.34 -5.26 -15.15
CA GLY A 149 -5.64 -5.61 -16.54
C GLY A 149 -6.39 -4.55 -17.34
N ILE A 150 -6.43 -3.31 -16.88
CA ILE A 150 -7.16 -2.22 -17.54
C ILE A 150 -6.30 -1.65 -18.67
N LYS A 151 -6.66 -1.94 -19.92
CA LYS A 151 -5.86 -1.56 -21.11
C LYS A 151 -5.70 -0.05 -21.28
N SER A 152 -6.72 0.74 -20.96
CA SER A 152 -6.74 2.20 -21.14
C SER A 152 -7.33 2.87 -19.89
N PRO A 153 -6.58 2.89 -18.78
CA PRO A 153 -7.07 3.53 -17.56
C PRO A 153 -7.27 5.03 -17.79
N LYS A 154 -8.38 5.54 -17.29
CA LYS A 154 -8.67 6.97 -17.28
C LYS A 154 -8.54 7.44 -15.85
N LEU A 155 -7.69 8.43 -15.63
CA LEU A 155 -7.46 8.96 -14.32
C LEU A 155 -8.01 10.41 -14.25
N ILE A 156 -8.73 10.92 -13.18
CA ILE A 156 -9.13 12.33 -12.94
C ILE A 156 -8.46 12.85 -11.66
N VAL A 157 -7.85 14.02 -11.70
CA VAL A 157 -7.40 14.73 -10.50
C VAL A 157 -8.51 15.68 -10.06
N ALA A 158 -9.04 15.45 -8.88
CA ALA A 158 -9.99 16.38 -8.28
C ALA A 158 -9.27 17.66 -7.86
N GLY A 159 -10.00 18.79 -7.85
CA GLY A 159 -9.51 20.02 -7.25
C GLY A 159 -9.21 19.85 -5.76
N LEU A 160 -8.26 20.62 -5.24
CA LEU A 160 -7.99 20.70 -3.82
C LEU A 160 -9.15 21.40 -3.10
N ASN A 161 -9.66 22.48 -3.69
CA ASN A 161 -10.82 23.18 -3.21
C ASN A 161 -12.09 22.71 -3.96
N PRO A 162 -13.22 22.46 -3.27
CA PRO A 162 -14.48 22.11 -3.93
C PRO A 162 -14.96 23.11 -4.97
N HIS A 163 -14.57 24.39 -4.82
CA HIS A 163 -14.85 25.48 -5.75
C HIS A 163 -13.75 25.70 -6.80
N ALA A 164 -12.75 24.81 -6.89
CA ALA A 164 -11.63 24.90 -7.83
C ALA A 164 -10.95 26.26 -7.84
N GLY A 165 -10.83 26.90 -6.66
CA GLY A 165 -10.16 28.19 -6.49
C GLY A 165 -10.91 29.41 -7.03
N GLU A 166 -12.07 29.28 -7.68
CA GLU A 166 -12.88 30.37 -8.27
C GLU A 166 -12.04 31.39 -9.09
N ASN A 167 -11.29 30.89 -10.05
CA ASN A 167 -10.34 31.69 -10.86
C ASN A 167 -9.28 32.41 -9.98
N GLY A 168 -8.77 31.72 -8.99
CA GLY A 168 -7.70 32.20 -8.10
C GLY A 168 -8.16 33.15 -6.99
N LYS A 169 -9.47 33.35 -6.80
CA LYS A 169 -10.02 34.22 -5.74
C LYS A 169 -9.94 33.61 -4.35
N ILE A 170 -10.05 32.26 -4.27
CA ILE A 170 -10.04 31.51 -3.00
C ILE A 170 -9.01 30.38 -2.99
N GLY A 171 -7.93 30.55 -3.73
CA GLY A 171 -6.81 29.64 -3.89
C GLY A 171 -6.31 29.63 -5.33
N LYS A 172 -5.04 29.33 -5.52
CA LYS A 172 -4.39 29.26 -6.85
C LYS A 172 -3.82 27.89 -7.16
N GLU A 173 -4.00 26.92 -6.29
CA GLU A 173 -3.45 25.59 -6.39
C GLU A 173 -3.94 24.88 -7.65
N GLU A 174 -5.20 25.04 -7.99
CA GLU A 174 -5.78 24.48 -9.21
C GLU A 174 -5.17 25.07 -10.46
N GLU A 175 -4.90 26.38 -10.47
CA GLU A 175 -4.32 27.06 -11.63
C GLU A 175 -2.84 26.78 -11.78
N ILE A 176 -2.07 26.80 -10.67
CA ILE A 176 -0.62 26.75 -10.68
C ILE A 176 -0.09 25.33 -10.63
N ILE A 177 -0.75 24.44 -9.86
CA ILE A 177 -0.27 23.09 -9.58
C ILE A 177 -1.04 22.05 -10.39
N ILE A 178 -2.38 22.12 -10.39
CA ILE A 178 -3.22 21.04 -10.94
C ILE A 178 -3.46 21.25 -12.44
N LYS A 179 -3.81 22.44 -12.88
CA LYS A 179 -4.23 22.73 -14.26
C LYS A 179 -3.10 22.72 -15.29
N PHE A 180 -1.91 23.16 -14.93
CA PHE A 180 -0.80 23.34 -15.89
C PHE A 180 -0.05 22.06 -16.28
N ASN A 181 -0.17 20.98 -15.52
CA ASN A 181 0.67 19.78 -15.69
C ASN A 181 -0.09 18.46 -15.78
N VAL A 182 -1.41 18.49 -15.75
CA VAL A 182 -2.19 17.25 -15.74
C VAL A 182 -3.14 17.20 -16.92
N PHE A 183 -2.63 16.77 -18.05
CA PHE A 183 -3.46 16.12 -19.04
C PHE A 183 -3.80 14.75 -18.49
N CYS A 184 -5.01 14.63 -18.03
CA CYS A 184 -5.54 13.36 -17.54
C CYS A 184 -5.33 13.09 -16.07
N VAL A 185 -6.41 12.91 -15.35
CA VAL A 185 -6.46 11.80 -14.42
C VAL A 185 -7.80 11.70 -13.71
N VAL A 186 -8.71 10.95 -14.27
CA VAL A 186 -9.89 10.51 -13.53
C VAL A 186 -9.91 9.02 -13.43
N ILE A 187 -10.23 8.52 -12.27
CA ILE A 187 -10.65 7.13 -12.14
C ILE A 187 -12.18 7.08 -12.16
N LYS A 188 -12.77 6.96 -13.35
CA LYS A 188 -14.17 6.55 -13.47
C LYS A 188 -14.21 5.21 -14.19
N PHE A 189 -14.89 4.25 -13.57
CA PHE A 189 -15.27 3.01 -14.21
C PHE A 189 -16.67 3.15 -14.80
N LEU A 190 -16.79 2.80 -16.05
CA LEU A 190 -17.97 2.23 -16.63
C LEU A 190 -17.69 0.77 -16.87
#